data_bbe611501c536cffe2dcb1b022558695
#
_entry.id   bbe611501c536cffe2dcb1b022558695
#
_cell.length_a   1.000
_cell.length_b   1.000
_cell.length_c   1.000
_cell.angle_alpha   90.00
_cell.angle_beta   90.00
_cell.angle_gamma   90.00
#
_symmetry.space_group_name_H-M   'P 1'
#
loop_
_entity.id
_entity.type
_entity.pdbx_description
1 polymer ?
#
loop_
_entity_poly.entity_id
_entity_poly.type
_entity_poly.pdbx_seq_one_letter_code
_entity_poly.pdbx_strand_id
1 'polypeptide(L)'
;MHDPSPLPIGLRGRAFTVADARASGLSRGRLRSSDLHRPFHGVRTADPDPDLRLRAQALLALVGPQALLSHVTAARLWPLDLPPAAADEPVHVSVRRPGRAPRHRNVVGHALADPDVRRVLRRGLPLTDPASLFCHLSALLEPDDLVAVGDALVRTPVVGDPADRRPWVPLPYLRERVSAFRGRGSVRLRAALALVRDGAESRQESRFRLASMRAGLPEPVLQEPLFDSDGVFVGRPDGWYPAERVAWEYEGDDHRTSNRRFARDLGRYDDLASIGVRVVRIVGAEFVPHPERSVERLRRALADRAPHRRPPRGHERSSSERDDGRS
;
A
#
# COMPACT_ATOMS: atom_id res chain seq x y z
N MET A 1 -20.44 -44.94 9.05
CA MET A 1 -20.13 -43.95 7.98
C MET A 1 -18.77 -44.36 7.43
N HIS A 2 -18.63 -44.73 6.15
CA HIS A 2 -17.33 -45.12 5.59
C HIS A 2 -16.51 -43.89 5.32
N ASP A 3 -15.28 -43.84 5.83
CA ASP A 3 -14.34 -42.75 5.50
C ASP A 3 -14.10 -42.72 3.98
N PRO A 4 -14.14 -41.54 3.37
CA PRO A 4 -13.92 -41.43 1.94
C PRO A 4 -12.49 -41.84 1.58
N SER A 5 -12.33 -42.59 0.47
CA SER A 5 -11.01 -43.01 -0.01
C SER A 5 -10.04 -41.82 -0.10
N PRO A 6 -8.76 -41.95 0.29
CA PRO A 6 -7.80 -40.89 0.27
C PRO A 6 -7.59 -40.35 -1.15
N LEU A 7 -7.30 -39.04 -1.22
CA LEU A 7 -6.95 -38.37 -2.50
C LEU A 7 -5.59 -38.89 -3.01
N PRO A 8 -5.42 -39.03 -4.33
CA PRO A 8 -4.13 -39.24 -4.96
C PRO A 8 -3.12 -38.17 -4.52
N ILE A 9 -1.83 -38.54 -4.36
CA ILE A 9 -0.77 -37.65 -3.88
C ILE A 9 -0.74 -36.33 -4.67
N GLY A 10 -0.88 -36.36 -5.99
CA GLY A 10 -0.88 -35.19 -6.86
C GLY A 10 -2.07 -34.23 -6.68
N LEU A 11 -3.09 -34.58 -5.90
CA LEU A 11 -4.27 -33.78 -5.64
C LEU A 11 -4.39 -33.33 -4.18
N ARG A 12 -3.48 -33.76 -3.30
CA ARG A 12 -3.48 -33.39 -1.88
C ARG A 12 -2.96 -31.97 -1.69
N GLY A 13 -3.53 -31.22 -0.75
CA GLY A 13 -3.09 -29.89 -0.35
C GLY A 13 -3.26 -28.81 -1.44
N ARG A 14 -4.01 -29.10 -2.51
CA ARG A 14 -4.31 -28.12 -3.57
C ARG A 14 -5.77 -28.18 -4.01
N ALA A 15 -6.20 -27.14 -4.71
CA ALA A 15 -7.42 -27.21 -5.49
C ALA A 15 -7.15 -27.88 -6.86
N PHE A 16 -8.11 -28.63 -7.35
CA PHE A 16 -8.01 -29.40 -8.62
C PHE A 16 -9.33 -29.32 -9.38
N THR A 17 -9.26 -29.38 -10.69
CA THR A 17 -10.47 -29.45 -11.52
C THR A 17 -11.09 -30.87 -11.48
N VAL A 18 -12.38 -30.93 -11.72
CA VAL A 18 -13.07 -32.22 -11.88
C VAL A 18 -12.46 -33.03 -13.04
N ALA A 19 -11.97 -32.35 -14.08
CA ALA A 19 -11.29 -33.03 -15.21
C ALA A 19 -9.97 -33.67 -14.75
N ASP A 20 -9.09 -32.93 -14.06
CA ASP A 20 -7.82 -33.50 -13.53
C ASP A 20 -8.04 -34.64 -12.57
N ALA A 21 -9.05 -34.52 -11.70
CA ALA A 21 -9.40 -35.57 -10.74
C ALA A 21 -9.84 -36.85 -11.44
N ARG A 22 -10.65 -36.72 -12.50
CA ARG A 22 -11.08 -37.88 -13.29
C ARG A 22 -9.92 -38.52 -14.06
N ALA A 23 -9.03 -37.70 -14.62
CA ALA A 23 -7.80 -38.18 -15.25
C ALA A 23 -6.90 -38.94 -14.25
N SER A 24 -6.95 -38.55 -12.97
CA SER A 24 -6.25 -39.19 -11.85
C SER A 24 -7.02 -40.39 -11.27
N GLY A 25 -8.10 -40.86 -11.91
CA GLY A 25 -8.86 -42.07 -11.53
C GLY A 25 -9.94 -41.86 -10.46
N LEU A 26 -10.26 -40.63 -10.05
CA LEU A 26 -11.32 -40.41 -9.06
C LEU A 26 -12.71 -40.65 -9.67
N SER A 27 -13.53 -41.43 -8.94
CA SER A 27 -14.90 -41.68 -9.33
C SER A 27 -15.81 -40.46 -9.16
N ARG A 28 -16.94 -40.41 -9.85
CA ARG A 28 -17.98 -39.40 -9.66
C ARG A 28 -18.51 -39.37 -8.22
N GLY A 29 -18.62 -40.53 -7.57
CA GLY A 29 -19.04 -40.66 -6.18
C GLY A 29 -18.04 -39.96 -5.24
N ARG A 30 -16.72 -40.23 -5.41
CA ARG A 30 -15.66 -39.61 -4.62
C ARG A 30 -15.64 -38.06 -4.75
N LEU A 31 -15.91 -37.55 -5.93
CA LEU A 31 -15.99 -36.11 -6.19
C LEU A 31 -17.20 -35.38 -5.56
N ARG A 32 -18.17 -36.15 -5.05
CA ARG A 32 -19.37 -35.65 -4.35
C ARG A 32 -19.30 -35.81 -2.84
N SER A 33 -18.27 -36.48 -2.32
CA SER A 33 -18.14 -36.74 -0.87
C SER A 33 -18.01 -35.41 -0.09
N SER A 34 -18.46 -35.46 1.15
CA SER A 34 -18.61 -34.28 2.02
C SER A 34 -17.28 -33.62 2.47
N ASP A 35 -16.18 -34.38 2.39
CA ASP A 35 -14.83 -33.90 2.65
C ASP A 35 -14.22 -33.06 1.50
N LEU A 36 -14.96 -32.91 0.39
CA LEU A 36 -14.54 -32.09 -0.74
C LEU A 36 -15.42 -30.85 -0.92
N HIS A 37 -14.81 -29.69 -0.72
CA HIS A 37 -15.43 -28.39 -0.88
C HIS A 37 -15.36 -27.91 -2.34
N ARG A 38 -16.22 -26.91 -2.68
CA ARG A 38 -16.41 -26.43 -4.05
C ARG A 38 -16.20 -24.93 -4.12
N PRO A 39 -14.93 -24.44 -4.12
CA PRO A 39 -14.67 -23.00 -4.21
C PRO A 39 -15.25 -22.39 -5.50
N PHE A 40 -15.23 -23.15 -6.60
CA PHE A 40 -15.86 -22.80 -7.88
C PHE A 40 -16.55 -24.01 -8.51
N HIS A 41 -17.51 -23.75 -9.40
CA HIS A 41 -18.08 -24.82 -10.21
C HIS A 41 -16.97 -25.52 -11.02
N GLY A 42 -16.93 -26.83 -10.98
CA GLY A 42 -15.89 -27.63 -11.68
C GLY A 42 -14.57 -27.79 -10.91
N VAL A 43 -14.41 -27.23 -9.72
CA VAL A 43 -13.23 -27.40 -8.86
C VAL A 43 -13.58 -28.08 -7.55
N ARG A 44 -12.60 -28.77 -6.97
CA ARG A 44 -12.65 -29.39 -5.64
C ARG A 44 -11.38 -29.03 -4.85
N THR A 45 -11.53 -28.99 -3.54
CA THR A 45 -10.45 -28.93 -2.55
C THR A 45 -10.86 -29.68 -1.29
N ALA A 46 -9.90 -30.22 -0.57
CA ALA A 46 -10.13 -30.79 0.76
C ALA A 46 -10.14 -29.71 1.86
N ASP A 47 -9.73 -28.47 1.54
CA ASP A 47 -9.74 -27.34 2.46
C ASP A 47 -11.17 -26.78 2.56
N PRO A 48 -11.78 -26.75 3.76
CA PRO A 48 -13.12 -26.21 3.96
C PRO A 48 -13.19 -24.68 3.81
N ASP A 49 -12.10 -23.98 4.11
CA ASP A 49 -11.99 -22.51 4.03
C ASP A 49 -10.73 -22.09 3.25
N PRO A 50 -10.73 -22.29 1.93
CA PRO A 50 -9.55 -22.04 1.10
C PRO A 50 -9.16 -20.57 1.11
N ASP A 51 -7.92 -20.29 1.44
CA ASP A 51 -7.35 -18.97 1.39
C ASP A 51 -7.38 -18.35 -0.03
N LEU A 52 -7.06 -17.07 -0.14
CA LEU A 52 -7.03 -16.37 -1.42
C LEU A 52 -6.11 -17.07 -2.44
N ARG A 53 -4.97 -17.57 -1.98
CA ARG A 53 -3.98 -18.22 -2.85
C ARG A 53 -4.53 -19.51 -3.44
N LEU A 54 -5.15 -20.35 -2.62
CA LEU A 54 -5.75 -21.61 -3.05
C LEU A 54 -6.96 -21.37 -3.97
N ARG A 55 -7.79 -20.37 -3.65
CA ARG A 55 -8.90 -19.92 -4.53
C ARG A 55 -8.39 -19.43 -5.88
N ALA A 56 -7.31 -18.63 -5.89
CA ALA A 56 -6.69 -18.12 -7.11
C ALA A 56 -6.13 -19.28 -7.99
N GLN A 57 -5.42 -20.23 -7.38
CA GLN A 57 -4.94 -21.44 -8.09
C GLN A 57 -6.09 -22.24 -8.70
N ALA A 58 -7.17 -22.43 -7.93
CA ALA A 58 -8.38 -23.10 -8.37
C ALA A 58 -8.99 -22.44 -9.62
N LEU A 59 -9.08 -21.10 -9.61
CA LEU A 59 -9.63 -20.35 -10.73
C LEU A 59 -8.73 -20.40 -11.96
N LEU A 60 -7.42 -20.27 -11.78
CA LEU A 60 -6.46 -20.36 -12.89
C LEU A 60 -6.51 -21.73 -13.58
N ALA A 61 -6.71 -22.81 -12.83
CA ALA A 61 -6.89 -24.15 -13.40
C ALA A 61 -8.15 -24.26 -14.27
N LEU A 62 -9.21 -23.50 -13.95
CA LEU A 62 -10.44 -23.46 -14.75
C LEU A 62 -10.32 -22.59 -15.99
N VAL A 63 -9.73 -21.41 -15.84
CA VAL A 63 -9.67 -20.40 -16.93
C VAL A 63 -8.57 -20.75 -17.94
N GLY A 64 -7.53 -21.43 -17.50
CA GLY A 64 -6.45 -21.90 -18.36
C GLY A 64 -5.20 -21.02 -18.34
N PRO A 65 -4.15 -21.42 -19.09
CA PRO A 65 -2.78 -20.89 -18.96
C PRO A 65 -2.63 -19.44 -19.42
N GLN A 66 -3.57 -18.91 -20.20
CA GLN A 66 -3.54 -17.51 -20.66
C GLN A 66 -4.06 -16.53 -19.62
N ALA A 67 -4.64 -17.03 -18.52
CA ALA A 67 -5.15 -16.21 -17.44
C ALA A 67 -4.04 -15.66 -16.55
N LEU A 68 -4.28 -14.48 -15.99
CA LEU A 68 -3.47 -13.89 -14.92
C LEU A 68 -4.38 -13.26 -13.87
N LEU A 69 -3.96 -13.30 -12.62
CA LEU A 69 -4.63 -12.62 -11.53
C LEU A 69 -4.35 -11.12 -11.63
N SER A 70 -5.36 -10.31 -11.35
CA SER A 70 -5.29 -8.86 -11.62
C SER A 70 -6.03 -8.06 -10.56
N HIS A 71 -6.02 -6.72 -10.67
CA HIS A 71 -6.77 -5.80 -9.82
C HIS A 71 -6.58 -6.11 -8.32
N VAL A 72 -7.65 -6.13 -7.52
CA VAL A 72 -7.60 -6.35 -6.07
C VAL A 72 -6.94 -7.69 -5.70
N THR A 73 -7.21 -8.76 -6.45
CA THR A 73 -6.58 -10.05 -6.19
C THR A 73 -5.07 -10.00 -6.36
N ALA A 74 -4.57 -9.40 -7.45
CA ALA A 74 -3.13 -9.24 -7.65
C ALA A 74 -2.53 -8.34 -6.56
N ALA A 75 -3.22 -7.26 -6.19
CA ALA A 75 -2.77 -6.35 -5.14
C ALA A 75 -2.58 -7.06 -3.78
N ARG A 76 -3.52 -7.90 -3.39
CA ARG A 76 -3.41 -8.72 -2.16
C ARG A 76 -2.29 -9.75 -2.24
N LEU A 77 -2.03 -10.31 -3.42
CA LEU A 77 -0.93 -11.27 -3.65
C LEU A 77 0.44 -10.58 -3.80
N TRP A 78 0.47 -9.27 -4.11
CA TRP A 78 1.62 -8.37 -4.01
C TRP A 78 1.84 -7.80 -2.59
N PRO A 79 1.28 -8.34 -1.56
CA PRO A 79 0.93 -7.88 -0.22
C PRO A 79 0.87 -6.33 -0.09
N LEU A 80 0.06 -5.72 -0.92
CA LEU A 80 -0.26 -4.30 -0.79
C LEU A 80 -1.29 -4.12 0.32
N ASP A 81 -1.09 -3.11 1.16
CA ASP A 81 -2.04 -2.70 2.19
C ASP A 81 -3.22 -1.98 1.53
N LEU A 82 -4.36 -2.66 1.46
CA LEU A 82 -5.59 -2.19 0.82
C LEU A 82 -6.63 -1.79 1.87
N PRO A 83 -7.64 -0.98 1.49
CA PRO A 83 -8.75 -0.69 2.39
C PRO A 83 -9.49 -1.99 2.80
N PRO A 84 -10.06 -2.04 4.02
CA PRO A 84 -10.73 -3.25 4.54
C PRO A 84 -11.81 -3.82 3.60
N ALA A 85 -12.55 -2.96 2.89
CA ALA A 85 -13.56 -3.38 1.91
C ALA A 85 -12.99 -4.26 0.79
N ALA A 86 -11.69 -4.19 0.51
CA ALA A 86 -11.02 -5.04 -0.48
C ALA A 86 -10.67 -6.44 0.04
N ALA A 87 -10.86 -6.73 1.33
CA ALA A 87 -10.54 -8.03 1.92
C ALA A 87 -11.45 -9.15 1.41
N ASP A 88 -12.75 -8.88 1.27
CA ASP A 88 -13.78 -9.84 0.88
C ASP A 88 -14.16 -9.78 -0.62
N GLU A 89 -13.38 -9.06 -1.41
CA GLU A 89 -13.59 -8.95 -2.85
C GLU A 89 -13.56 -10.33 -3.55
N PRO A 90 -14.40 -10.53 -4.58
CA PRO A 90 -14.32 -11.70 -5.47
C PRO A 90 -12.93 -11.83 -6.09
N VAL A 91 -12.58 -13.03 -6.57
CA VAL A 91 -11.28 -13.23 -7.25
C VAL A 91 -11.29 -12.54 -8.61
N HIS A 92 -10.38 -11.59 -8.82
CA HIS A 92 -10.17 -10.89 -10.09
C HIS A 92 -9.20 -11.65 -10.98
N VAL A 93 -9.64 -11.99 -12.17
CA VAL A 93 -8.84 -12.69 -13.18
C VAL A 93 -8.99 -12.02 -14.54
N SER A 94 -7.89 -11.92 -15.26
CA SER A 94 -7.84 -11.30 -16.58
C SER A 94 -7.36 -12.26 -17.66
N VAL A 95 -7.86 -12.07 -18.86
CA VAL A 95 -7.32 -12.66 -20.09
C VAL A 95 -7.07 -11.58 -21.11
N ARG A 96 -6.06 -11.74 -21.97
CA ARG A 96 -5.82 -10.79 -23.08
C ARG A 96 -6.87 -10.93 -24.17
N ARG A 97 -7.28 -9.83 -24.77
CA ARG A 97 -8.05 -9.86 -26.02
C ARG A 97 -7.27 -10.59 -27.12
N PRO A 98 -7.95 -11.35 -28.00
CA PRO A 98 -9.40 -11.45 -28.20
C PRO A 98 -10.11 -12.40 -27.21
N GLY A 99 -9.42 -12.94 -26.19
CA GLY A 99 -10.02 -13.76 -25.14
C GLY A 99 -11.15 -13.01 -24.42
N ARG A 100 -12.19 -13.76 -24.06
CA ARG A 100 -13.35 -13.22 -23.34
C ARG A 100 -13.11 -13.20 -21.84
N ALA A 101 -13.64 -12.18 -21.16
CA ALA A 101 -13.63 -12.11 -19.70
C ALA A 101 -14.25 -13.37 -19.08
N PRO A 102 -13.54 -14.05 -18.17
CA PRO A 102 -14.08 -15.24 -17.49
C PRO A 102 -15.35 -14.90 -16.70
N ARG A 103 -16.33 -15.82 -16.71
CA ARG A 103 -17.61 -15.64 -16.01
C ARG A 103 -17.86 -16.81 -15.08
N HIS A 104 -17.60 -16.60 -13.80
CA HIS A 104 -17.89 -17.57 -12.73
C HIS A 104 -18.51 -16.83 -11.54
N ARG A 105 -19.29 -17.54 -10.73
CA ARG A 105 -19.79 -16.98 -9.46
C ARG A 105 -18.61 -16.65 -8.56
N ASN A 106 -18.66 -15.52 -7.87
CA ASN A 106 -17.59 -14.97 -7.02
C ASN A 106 -16.27 -14.70 -7.77
N VAL A 107 -16.36 -14.35 -9.05
CA VAL A 107 -15.23 -13.99 -9.90
C VAL A 107 -15.55 -12.72 -10.66
N VAL A 108 -14.61 -11.79 -10.68
CA VAL A 108 -14.63 -10.63 -11.56
C VAL A 108 -13.64 -10.87 -12.70
N GLY A 109 -14.19 -11.21 -13.88
CA GLY A 109 -13.38 -11.44 -15.07
C GLY A 109 -13.16 -10.16 -15.86
N HIS A 110 -11.95 -10.01 -16.40
CA HIS A 110 -11.56 -8.87 -17.23
C HIS A 110 -10.99 -9.34 -18.57
N ALA A 111 -11.28 -8.59 -19.65
CA ALA A 111 -10.64 -8.74 -20.96
C ALA A 111 -9.69 -7.56 -21.17
N LEU A 112 -8.38 -7.83 -21.07
CA LEU A 112 -7.33 -6.81 -21.19
C LEU A 112 -7.16 -6.38 -22.64
N ALA A 113 -7.32 -5.08 -22.88
CA ALA A 113 -7.02 -4.41 -24.15
C ALA A 113 -5.66 -3.69 -24.09
N ASP A 114 -5.13 -3.44 -22.90
CA ASP A 114 -3.88 -2.74 -22.67
C ASP A 114 -2.70 -3.65 -23.07
N PRO A 115 -1.91 -3.29 -24.12
CA PRO A 115 -0.82 -4.11 -24.61
C PRO A 115 0.38 -4.14 -23.66
N ASP A 116 0.52 -3.11 -22.81
CA ASP A 116 1.70 -2.92 -21.95
C ASP A 116 1.63 -3.74 -20.66
N VAL A 117 0.51 -4.41 -20.39
CA VAL A 117 0.38 -5.30 -19.23
C VAL A 117 1.35 -6.47 -19.37
N ARG A 118 2.22 -6.64 -18.38
CA ARG A 118 3.13 -7.78 -18.32
C ARG A 118 2.60 -8.84 -17.37
N ARG A 119 2.80 -10.11 -17.74
CA ARG A 119 2.55 -11.26 -16.90
C ARG A 119 3.81 -11.58 -16.12
N VAL A 120 3.75 -11.54 -14.80
CA VAL A 120 4.86 -11.91 -13.91
C VAL A 120 4.48 -13.12 -13.06
N LEU A 121 5.46 -13.92 -12.69
CA LEU A 121 5.26 -15.02 -11.74
C LEU A 121 5.71 -14.58 -10.35
N ARG A 122 4.77 -14.60 -9.39
CA ARG A 122 5.08 -14.38 -7.98
C ARG A 122 4.63 -15.59 -7.16
N ARG A 123 5.59 -16.23 -6.48
CA ARG A 123 5.33 -17.46 -5.73
C ARG A 123 4.54 -18.51 -6.55
N GLY A 124 4.87 -18.65 -7.84
CA GLY A 124 4.25 -19.61 -8.75
C GLY A 124 2.88 -19.20 -9.31
N LEU A 125 2.35 -18.02 -8.99
CA LEU A 125 1.09 -17.50 -9.54
C LEU A 125 1.36 -16.47 -10.63
N PRO A 126 0.66 -16.51 -11.77
CA PRO A 126 0.71 -15.48 -12.79
C PRO A 126 -0.11 -14.26 -12.35
N LEU A 127 0.58 -13.14 -12.17
CA LEU A 127 -0.01 -11.87 -11.77
C LEU A 127 0.21 -10.79 -12.84
N THR A 128 -0.62 -9.77 -12.80
CA THR A 128 -0.31 -8.48 -13.43
C THR A 128 0.94 -7.90 -12.79
N ASP A 129 1.86 -7.37 -13.59
CA ASP A 129 3.02 -6.64 -13.11
C ASP A 129 2.61 -5.43 -12.25
N PRO A 130 3.46 -5.00 -11.29
CA PRO A 130 3.10 -3.97 -10.32
C PRO A 130 2.73 -2.62 -10.95
N ALA A 131 3.40 -2.18 -12.01
CA ALA A 131 3.13 -0.90 -12.66
C ALA A 131 1.77 -0.90 -13.38
N SER A 132 1.45 -1.98 -14.10
CA SER A 132 0.13 -2.16 -14.71
C SER A 132 -0.97 -2.38 -13.67
N LEU A 133 -0.63 -3.02 -12.55
CA LEU A 133 -1.55 -3.18 -11.42
C LEU A 133 -1.99 -1.82 -10.86
N PHE A 134 -1.07 -0.88 -10.66
CA PHE A 134 -1.38 0.49 -10.25
C PHE A 134 -2.39 1.16 -11.20
N CYS A 135 -2.18 0.98 -12.51
CA CYS A 135 -3.11 1.48 -13.52
C CYS A 135 -4.51 0.87 -13.38
N HIS A 136 -4.60 -0.45 -13.18
CA HIS A 136 -5.89 -1.15 -13.04
C HIS A 136 -6.65 -0.76 -11.77
N LEU A 137 -5.96 -0.49 -10.66
CA LEU A 137 -6.57 -0.10 -9.40
C LEU A 137 -7.17 1.31 -9.43
N SER A 138 -6.77 2.15 -10.36
CA SER A 138 -7.26 3.54 -10.48
C SER A 138 -8.76 3.67 -10.69
N ALA A 139 -9.41 2.64 -11.22
CA ALA A 139 -10.86 2.61 -11.40
C ALA A 139 -11.63 2.08 -10.18
N LEU A 140 -10.93 1.51 -9.20
CA LEU A 140 -11.50 0.79 -8.06
C LEU A 140 -11.24 1.47 -6.72
N LEU A 141 -10.06 2.05 -6.54
CA LEU A 141 -9.65 2.63 -5.26
C LEU A 141 -10.00 4.11 -5.17
N GLU A 142 -10.26 4.57 -3.96
CA GLU A 142 -10.32 5.99 -3.64
C GLU A 142 -8.94 6.65 -3.84
N PRO A 143 -8.90 7.98 -4.08
CA PRO A 143 -7.64 8.66 -4.43
C PRO A 143 -6.50 8.41 -3.44
N ASP A 144 -6.75 8.48 -2.14
CA ASP A 144 -5.72 8.32 -1.11
C ASP A 144 -5.18 6.90 -1.04
N ASP A 145 -6.05 5.92 -1.17
CA ASP A 145 -5.67 4.52 -1.19
C ASP A 145 -4.88 4.19 -2.46
N LEU A 146 -5.21 4.84 -3.58
CA LEU A 146 -4.43 4.71 -4.80
C LEU A 146 -3.03 5.32 -4.63
N VAL A 147 -2.88 6.49 -3.99
CA VAL A 147 -1.56 7.06 -3.68
C VAL A 147 -0.78 6.12 -2.77
N ALA A 148 -1.40 5.59 -1.71
CA ALA A 148 -0.74 4.66 -0.79
C ALA A 148 -0.25 3.38 -1.50
N VAL A 149 -1.01 2.86 -2.46
CA VAL A 149 -0.55 1.77 -3.34
C VAL A 149 0.67 2.21 -4.14
N GLY A 150 0.65 3.40 -4.73
CA GLY A 150 1.79 3.96 -5.47
C GLY A 150 3.04 4.08 -4.60
N ASP A 151 2.91 4.64 -3.39
CA ASP A 151 3.99 4.77 -2.40
C ASP A 151 4.58 3.38 -2.07
N ALA A 152 3.73 2.39 -1.78
CA ALA A 152 4.16 1.02 -1.51
C ALA A 152 4.90 0.36 -2.68
N LEU A 153 4.55 0.68 -3.94
CA LEU A 153 5.21 0.14 -5.13
C LEU A 153 6.62 0.69 -5.33
N VAL A 154 6.79 1.99 -5.05
CA VAL A 154 8.07 2.69 -5.26
C VAL A 154 8.96 2.68 -4.01
N ARG A 155 8.49 2.18 -2.89
CA ARG A 155 9.19 2.18 -1.61
C ARG A 155 10.55 1.49 -1.70
N THR A 156 11.60 2.20 -1.29
CA THR A 156 12.96 1.70 -1.10
C THR A 156 13.17 1.43 0.39
N PRO A 157 13.19 0.16 0.84
CA PRO A 157 13.36 -0.15 2.25
C PRO A 157 14.79 0.11 2.70
N VAL A 158 14.96 0.50 3.96
CA VAL A 158 16.28 0.70 4.58
C VAL A 158 17.06 -0.60 4.69
N VAL A 159 16.36 -1.66 5.08
CA VAL A 159 16.92 -3.01 5.16
C VAL A 159 16.29 -3.83 4.05
N GLY A 160 17.11 -4.26 3.10
CA GLY A 160 16.66 -5.07 1.98
C GLY A 160 16.30 -6.49 2.42
N ASP A 161 15.20 -7.02 1.88
CA ASP A 161 14.86 -8.43 1.99
C ASP A 161 15.19 -9.13 0.66
N PRO A 162 16.14 -10.09 0.63
CA PRO A 162 16.44 -10.84 -0.59
C PRO A 162 15.24 -11.59 -1.18
N ALA A 163 14.26 -11.96 -0.35
CA ALA A 163 13.03 -12.64 -0.76
C ALA A 163 11.97 -11.69 -1.31
N ASP A 164 12.06 -10.38 -1.02
CA ASP A 164 11.14 -9.34 -1.49
C ASP A 164 11.90 -8.10 -1.96
N ARG A 165 12.57 -8.22 -3.10
CA ARG A 165 13.38 -7.13 -3.67
C ARG A 165 12.51 -5.90 -3.95
N ARG A 166 12.87 -4.78 -3.32
CA ARG A 166 12.23 -3.48 -3.46
C ARG A 166 13.20 -2.45 -4.07
N PRO A 167 12.71 -1.38 -4.68
CA PRO A 167 11.31 -1.11 -5.02
C PRO A 167 10.77 -2.11 -6.03
N TRP A 168 9.46 -2.42 -5.99
CA TRP A 168 8.86 -3.27 -7.02
C TRP A 168 8.77 -2.55 -8.36
N VAL A 169 8.66 -1.23 -8.32
CA VAL A 169 8.64 -0.37 -9.50
C VAL A 169 9.47 0.89 -9.22
N PRO A 170 10.51 1.18 -10.00
CA PRO A 170 11.17 2.49 -9.96
C PRO A 170 10.20 3.60 -10.35
N LEU A 171 10.19 4.71 -9.61
CA LEU A 171 9.26 5.83 -9.85
C LEU A 171 9.31 6.37 -11.30
N PRO A 172 10.48 6.51 -11.97
CA PRO A 172 10.52 6.91 -13.37
C PRO A 172 9.75 5.97 -14.29
N TYR A 173 9.90 4.65 -14.11
CA TYR A 173 9.17 3.66 -14.90
C TYR A 173 7.65 3.70 -14.60
N LEU A 174 7.26 3.91 -13.34
CA LEU A 174 5.85 4.09 -12.99
C LEU A 174 5.25 5.31 -13.70
N ARG A 175 5.99 6.42 -13.78
CA ARG A 175 5.59 7.63 -14.51
C ARG A 175 5.39 7.36 -16.01
N GLU A 176 6.31 6.67 -16.63
CA GLU A 176 6.23 6.27 -18.05
C GLU A 176 4.97 5.42 -18.28
N ARG A 177 4.78 4.39 -17.46
CA ARG A 177 3.64 3.47 -17.58
C ARG A 177 2.30 4.17 -17.41
N VAL A 178 2.18 5.08 -16.44
CA VAL A 178 0.97 5.89 -16.21
C VAL A 178 0.73 6.85 -17.38
N SER A 179 1.76 7.45 -17.95
CA SER A 179 1.63 8.36 -19.11
C SER A 179 1.07 7.64 -20.34
N ALA A 180 1.42 6.38 -20.54
CA ALA A 180 0.93 5.54 -21.63
C ALA A 180 -0.50 5.01 -21.40
N PHE A 181 -0.96 4.91 -20.16
CA PHE A 181 -2.26 4.32 -19.82
C PHE A 181 -3.45 5.17 -20.32
N ARG A 182 -4.39 4.53 -21.03
CA ARG A 182 -5.60 5.15 -21.59
C ARG A 182 -6.91 4.51 -21.07
N GLY A 183 -6.82 3.63 -20.08
CA GLY A 183 -7.96 2.93 -19.53
C GLY A 183 -8.82 3.78 -18.58
N ARG A 184 -9.88 3.15 -18.06
CA ARG A 184 -10.77 3.76 -17.07
C ARG A 184 -9.96 4.18 -15.83
N GLY A 185 -10.22 5.38 -15.31
CA GLY A 185 -9.54 5.95 -14.16
C GLY A 185 -8.23 6.69 -14.49
N SER A 186 -7.85 6.86 -15.77
CA SER A 186 -6.58 7.49 -16.17
C SER A 186 -6.39 8.92 -15.66
N VAL A 187 -7.45 9.70 -15.46
CA VAL A 187 -7.38 11.05 -14.86
C VAL A 187 -7.01 10.95 -13.37
N ARG A 188 -7.74 10.12 -12.63
CA ARG A 188 -7.46 9.84 -11.20
C ARG A 188 -6.06 9.29 -11.00
N LEU A 189 -5.63 8.38 -11.89
CA LEU A 189 -4.29 7.78 -11.86
C LEU A 189 -3.18 8.82 -11.97
N ARG A 190 -3.29 9.78 -12.91
CA ARG A 190 -2.29 10.86 -13.05
C ARG A 190 -2.28 11.78 -11.86
N ALA A 191 -3.45 12.12 -11.31
CA ALA A 191 -3.55 12.92 -10.09
C ALA A 191 -2.90 12.21 -8.89
N ALA A 192 -3.17 10.91 -8.71
CA ALA A 192 -2.55 10.12 -7.66
C ALA A 192 -1.02 10.03 -7.83
N LEU A 193 -0.53 9.78 -9.06
CA LEU A 193 0.90 9.68 -9.33
C LEU A 193 1.68 10.96 -8.96
N ALA A 194 1.06 12.14 -9.11
CA ALA A 194 1.68 13.40 -8.72
C ALA A 194 1.97 13.49 -7.21
N LEU A 195 1.23 12.73 -6.41
CA LEU A 195 1.33 12.65 -4.96
C LEU A 195 2.11 11.43 -4.45
N VAL A 196 2.50 10.51 -5.34
CA VAL A 196 3.30 9.32 -4.96
C VAL A 196 4.70 9.74 -4.52
N ARG A 197 5.14 9.20 -3.37
CA ARG A 197 6.48 9.41 -2.79
C ARG A 197 7.10 8.08 -2.37
N ASP A 198 8.42 8.00 -2.46
CA ASP A 198 9.19 6.97 -1.78
C ASP A 198 9.29 7.30 -0.29
N GLY A 199 9.25 6.29 0.57
CA GLY A 199 9.49 6.41 2.01
C GLY A 199 8.32 5.96 2.90
N ALA A 200 7.05 6.14 2.50
CA ALA A 200 5.95 5.66 3.34
C ALA A 200 5.96 4.13 3.46
N GLU A 201 5.92 3.62 4.69
CA GLU A 201 6.00 2.19 4.97
C GLU A 201 4.62 1.52 5.14
N SER A 202 3.58 2.31 5.36
CA SER A 202 2.20 1.85 5.49
C SER A 202 1.21 2.72 4.71
N ARG A 203 0.04 2.15 4.45
CA ARG A 203 -1.10 2.88 3.87
C ARG A 203 -1.53 4.06 4.74
N GLN A 204 -1.47 3.91 6.04
CA GLN A 204 -1.95 4.94 6.97
C GLN A 204 -0.97 6.11 7.07
N GLU A 205 0.33 5.89 6.96
CA GLU A 205 1.32 6.96 6.83
C GLU A 205 1.06 7.81 5.58
N SER A 206 0.86 7.17 4.42
CA SER A 206 0.48 7.86 3.18
C SER A 206 -0.79 8.69 3.37
N ARG A 207 -1.83 8.13 3.99
CA ARG A 207 -3.10 8.82 4.24
C ARG A 207 -2.95 10.00 5.19
N PHE A 208 -2.16 9.86 6.26
CA PHE A 208 -1.90 10.96 7.19
C PHE A 208 -1.13 12.10 6.52
N ARG A 209 -0.09 11.78 5.75
CA ARG A 209 0.64 12.75 4.93
C ARG A 209 -0.31 13.54 4.03
N LEU A 210 -1.17 12.84 3.29
CA LEU A 210 -2.13 13.46 2.38
C LEU A 210 -3.17 14.32 3.11
N ALA A 211 -3.68 13.87 4.25
CA ALA A 211 -4.62 14.64 5.07
C ALA A 211 -3.98 15.93 5.59
N SER A 212 -2.73 15.86 6.04
CA SER A 212 -1.96 17.03 6.52
C SER A 212 -1.72 18.04 5.41
N MET A 213 -1.31 17.60 4.22
CA MET A 213 -1.11 18.47 3.05
C MET A 213 -2.40 19.15 2.59
N ARG A 214 -3.53 18.44 2.56
CA ARG A 214 -4.84 19.03 2.23
C ARG A 214 -5.30 20.07 3.25
N ALA A 215 -4.89 19.91 4.50
CA ALA A 215 -5.15 20.89 5.54
C ALA A 215 -4.20 22.10 5.48
N GLY A 216 -3.36 22.20 4.44
CA GLY A 216 -2.45 23.31 4.20
C GLY A 216 -1.13 23.24 4.98
N LEU A 217 -0.79 22.10 5.59
CA LEU A 217 0.52 21.90 6.18
C LEU A 217 1.56 21.62 5.09
N PRO A 218 2.84 21.98 5.31
CA PRO A 218 3.90 21.65 4.36
C PRO A 218 4.04 20.13 4.17
N GLU A 219 4.60 19.72 3.05
CA GLU A 219 4.93 18.32 2.82
C GLU A 219 6.11 17.90 3.70
N PRO A 220 6.03 16.82 4.50
CA PRO A 220 7.14 16.33 5.32
C PRO A 220 8.21 15.66 4.48
N VAL A 221 9.44 15.64 4.97
CA VAL A 221 10.46 14.68 4.53
C VAL A 221 10.12 13.33 5.14
N LEU A 222 10.04 12.27 4.32
CA LEU A 222 9.68 10.93 4.78
C LEU A 222 10.92 10.13 5.14
N GLN A 223 10.84 9.37 6.23
CA GLN A 223 11.85 8.39 6.65
C GLN A 223 13.28 8.95 6.70
N GLU A 224 13.44 10.22 7.09
CA GLU A 224 14.76 10.85 7.20
C GLU A 224 15.52 10.30 8.41
N PRO A 225 16.73 9.79 8.25
CA PRO A 225 17.55 9.37 9.38
C PRO A 225 18.06 10.59 10.15
N LEU A 226 17.79 10.62 11.45
CA LEU A 226 18.23 11.68 12.36
C LEU A 226 19.42 11.21 13.17
N PHE A 227 20.38 12.10 13.37
CA PHE A 227 21.62 11.85 14.08
C PHE A 227 21.81 12.89 15.19
N ASP A 228 22.54 12.55 16.23
CA ASP A 228 23.01 13.49 17.27
C ASP A 228 24.21 14.31 16.80
N SER A 229 24.76 15.15 17.72
CA SER A 229 25.94 15.98 17.45
C SER A 229 27.21 15.19 17.16
N ASP A 230 27.29 13.94 17.61
CA ASP A 230 28.44 13.05 17.46
C ASP A 230 28.30 12.16 16.21
N GLY A 231 27.21 12.32 15.45
CA GLY A 231 26.91 11.55 14.25
C GLY A 231 26.35 10.16 14.52
N VAL A 232 25.88 9.90 15.75
CA VAL A 232 25.24 8.64 16.12
C VAL A 232 23.77 8.66 15.68
N PHE A 233 23.32 7.59 15.04
CA PHE A 233 21.94 7.44 14.61
C PHE A 233 20.98 7.41 15.80
N VAL A 234 20.00 8.31 15.81
CA VAL A 234 19.00 8.44 16.88
C VAL A 234 17.67 7.81 16.51
N GLY A 235 17.21 8.06 15.27
CA GLY A 235 15.93 7.53 14.84
C GLY A 235 15.58 7.93 13.41
N ARG A 236 14.46 7.38 12.93
CA ARG A 236 13.91 7.67 11.61
C ARG A 236 12.40 7.78 11.74
N PRO A 237 11.85 9.00 11.85
CA PRO A 237 10.43 9.21 11.94
C PRO A 237 9.73 9.01 10.58
N ASP A 238 8.44 8.69 10.59
CA ASP A 238 7.64 8.54 9.38
C ASP A 238 7.55 9.84 8.59
N GLY A 239 7.50 10.98 9.29
CA GLY A 239 7.58 12.28 8.65
C GLY A 239 8.32 13.31 9.52
N TRP A 240 9.06 14.18 8.85
CA TRP A 240 9.98 15.13 9.46
C TRP A 240 9.83 16.54 8.87
N TYR A 241 9.81 17.55 9.72
CA TYR A 241 9.83 18.97 9.38
C TYR A 241 11.11 19.59 9.93
N PRO A 242 12.16 19.72 9.10
CA PRO A 242 13.49 20.15 9.57
C PRO A 242 13.50 21.54 10.19
N ALA A 243 12.76 22.50 9.61
CA ALA A 243 12.76 23.90 10.06
C ALA A 243 12.17 24.06 11.47
N GLU A 244 11.12 23.33 11.76
CA GLU A 244 10.41 23.35 13.05
C GLU A 244 10.97 22.34 14.04
N ARG A 245 11.80 21.40 13.60
CA ARG A 245 12.27 20.24 14.38
C ARG A 245 11.11 19.45 14.97
N VAL A 246 10.09 19.22 14.15
CA VAL A 246 8.90 18.42 14.47
C VAL A 246 8.88 17.17 13.61
N ALA A 247 8.69 16.03 14.24
CA ALA A 247 8.47 14.77 13.59
C ALA A 247 7.06 14.25 13.91
N TRP A 248 6.55 13.33 13.07
CA TRP A 248 5.37 12.55 13.42
C TRP A 248 5.62 11.06 13.13
N GLU A 249 4.95 10.21 13.90
CA GLU A 249 4.98 8.76 13.77
C GLU A 249 3.57 8.18 13.87
N TYR A 250 3.26 7.25 12.99
CA TYR A 250 1.98 6.55 12.98
C TYR A 250 2.06 5.25 13.80
N GLU A 251 1.19 5.16 14.80
CA GLU A 251 1.07 3.98 15.64
C GLU A 251 -0.19 3.20 15.25
N GLY A 252 0.01 2.04 14.63
CA GLY A 252 -1.06 1.09 14.34
C GLY A 252 -1.50 0.33 15.59
N ASP A 253 -2.69 -0.28 15.54
CA ASP A 253 -3.27 -1.04 16.66
C ASP A 253 -2.45 -2.30 17.03
N ASP A 254 -1.72 -2.88 16.08
CA ASP A 254 -0.89 -4.08 16.29
C ASP A 254 0.34 -3.84 17.18
N HIS A 255 0.73 -2.58 17.42
CA HIS A 255 1.89 -2.24 18.24
C HIS A 255 1.64 -2.32 19.76
N ARG A 256 0.38 -2.47 20.21
CA ARG A 256 0.00 -2.41 21.63
C ARG A 256 0.22 -3.73 22.40
N THR A 257 0.60 -4.82 21.76
CA THR A 257 0.56 -6.18 22.35
C THR A 257 1.89 -6.69 22.92
N SER A 258 2.99 -5.91 22.88
CA SER A 258 4.30 -6.37 23.37
C SER A 258 4.98 -5.34 24.29
N ASN A 259 5.12 -5.67 25.57
CA ASN A 259 5.84 -4.84 26.57
C ASN A 259 7.29 -4.51 26.16
N ARG A 260 7.98 -5.39 25.41
CA ARG A 260 9.36 -5.15 24.94
C ARG A 260 9.43 -4.14 23.80
N ARG A 261 8.40 -4.05 22.95
CA ARG A 261 8.31 -3.00 21.91
C ARG A 261 8.01 -1.67 22.55
N PHE A 262 7.04 -1.62 23.46
CA PHE A 262 6.70 -0.40 24.19
C PHE A 262 7.90 0.22 24.92
N ALA A 263 8.75 -0.57 25.59
CA ALA A 263 9.95 -0.06 26.25
C ALA A 263 11.00 0.50 25.27
N ARG A 264 11.16 -0.13 24.10
CA ARG A 264 12.05 0.38 23.03
C ARG A 264 11.54 1.67 22.40
N ASP A 265 10.23 1.77 22.20
CA ASP A 265 9.61 2.96 21.63
C ASP A 265 9.72 4.15 22.58
N LEU A 266 9.59 3.94 23.91
CA LEU A 266 9.83 4.99 24.91
C LEU A 266 11.26 5.52 24.85
N GLY A 267 12.27 4.65 24.81
CA GLY A 267 13.68 5.06 24.70
C GLY A 267 13.93 5.89 23.43
N ARG A 268 13.36 5.47 22.31
CA ARG A 268 13.51 6.19 21.03
C ARG A 268 12.89 7.60 21.07
N TYR A 269 11.79 7.81 21.78
CA TYR A 269 11.21 9.15 21.94
C TYR A 269 12.06 10.05 22.82
N ASP A 270 12.65 9.49 23.89
CA ASP A 270 13.58 10.21 24.75
C ASP A 270 14.86 10.60 23.99
N ASP A 271 15.38 9.71 23.16
CA ASP A 271 16.54 9.95 22.30
C ASP A 271 16.24 11.07 21.27
N LEU A 272 15.09 11.04 20.60
CA LEU A 272 14.67 12.10 19.69
C LEU A 272 14.48 13.45 20.43
N ALA A 273 13.91 13.41 21.63
CA ALA A 273 13.75 14.62 22.45
C ALA A 273 15.11 15.19 22.90
N SER A 274 16.10 14.36 23.20
CA SER A 274 17.45 14.79 23.60
C SER A 274 18.15 15.63 22.52
N ILE A 275 17.88 15.31 21.24
CA ILE A 275 18.36 16.12 20.10
C ILE A 275 17.41 17.24 19.71
N GLY A 276 16.43 17.58 20.57
CA GLY A 276 15.51 18.71 20.39
C GLY A 276 14.37 18.47 19.40
N VAL A 277 14.09 17.24 19.00
CA VAL A 277 12.97 16.87 18.13
C VAL A 277 11.69 16.70 18.94
N ARG A 278 10.61 17.35 18.53
CA ARG A 278 9.27 17.13 19.06
C ARG A 278 8.54 16.10 18.21
N VAL A 279 8.22 14.96 18.80
CA VAL A 279 7.46 13.90 18.10
C VAL A 279 5.96 14.04 18.35
N VAL A 280 5.16 14.01 17.28
CA VAL A 280 3.70 13.96 17.30
C VAL A 280 3.26 12.54 16.96
N ARG A 281 2.69 11.85 17.94
CA ARG A 281 2.20 10.49 17.75
C ARG A 281 0.81 10.49 17.13
N ILE A 282 0.63 9.73 16.06
CA ILE A 282 -0.63 9.58 15.33
C ILE A 282 -1.17 8.18 15.62
N VAL A 283 -2.15 8.10 16.50
CA VAL A 283 -2.73 6.82 16.92
C VAL A 283 -3.82 6.40 15.94
N GLY A 284 -3.73 5.19 15.39
CA GLY A 284 -4.64 4.67 14.39
C GLY A 284 -6.11 4.69 14.82
N ALA A 285 -6.40 4.30 16.06
CA ALA A 285 -7.75 4.31 16.62
C ALA A 285 -8.38 5.71 16.69
N GLU A 286 -7.58 6.78 16.72
CA GLU A 286 -8.05 8.17 16.65
C GLU A 286 -8.08 8.67 15.20
N PHE A 287 -7.02 8.42 14.45
CA PHE A 287 -6.86 8.97 13.11
C PHE A 287 -7.90 8.42 12.12
N VAL A 288 -8.22 7.14 12.18
CA VAL A 288 -9.16 6.54 11.21
C VAL A 288 -10.55 7.17 11.31
N PRO A 289 -11.19 7.31 12.49
CA PRO A 289 -12.49 7.96 12.61
C PRO A 289 -12.43 9.50 12.61
N HIS A 290 -11.29 10.11 13.04
CA HIS A 290 -11.17 11.56 13.27
C HIS A 290 -9.84 12.12 12.78
N PRO A 291 -9.56 12.09 11.47
CA PRO A 291 -8.29 12.54 10.91
C PRO A 291 -7.97 14.01 11.23
N GLU A 292 -8.99 14.85 11.34
CA GLU A 292 -8.87 16.27 11.65
C GLU A 292 -8.21 16.54 13.01
N ARG A 293 -8.42 15.69 14.01
CA ARG A 293 -7.82 15.85 15.35
C ARG A 293 -6.31 15.65 15.33
N SER A 294 -5.87 14.61 14.64
CA SER A 294 -4.44 14.32 14.48
C SER A 294 -3.74 15.40 13.66
N VAL A 295 -4.37 15.89 12.59
CA VAL A 295 -3.85 16.98 11.78
C VAL A 295 -3.75 18.28 12.58
N GLU A 296 -4.76 18.60 13.38
CA GLU A 296 -4.75 19.80 14.24
C GLU A 296 -3.65 19.72 15.32
N ARG A 297 -3.39 18.54 15.88
CA ARG A 297 -2.28 18.32 16.81
C ARG A 297 -0.93 18.58 16.15
N LEU A 298 -0.74 18.11 14.90
CA LEU A 298 0.47 18.40 14.13
C LEU A 298 0.58 19.89 13.81
N ARG A 299 -0.51 20.55 13.40
CA ARG A 299 -0.54 22.00 13.12
C ARG A 299 -0.06 22.82 14.33
N ARG A 300 -0.56 22.52 15.53
CA ARG A 300 -0.13 23.18 16.76
C ARG A 300 1.34 22.95 17.05
N ALA A 301 1.82 21.72 16.88
CA ALA A 301 3.22 21.39 17.10
C ALA A 301 4.16 22.18 16.17
N LEU A 302 3.77 22.33 14.89
CA LEU A 302 4.51 23.15 13.92
C LEU A 302 4.44 24.64 14.26
N ALA A 303 3.27 25.16 14.61
CA ALA A 303 3.10 26.56 14.97
C ALA A 303 3.92 26.95 16.21
N ASP A 304 3.93 26.10 17.24
CA ASP A 304 4.71 26.30 18.48
C ASP A 304 6.23 26.35 18.23
N ARG A 305 6.70 25.76 17.16
CA ARG A 305 8.11 25.63 16.77
C ARG A 305 8.49 26.48 15.56
N ALA A 306 7.52 27.18 14.94
CA ALA A 306 7.80 28.03 13.81
C ALA A 306 8.87 29.06 14.19
N PRO A 307 9.95 29.21 13.41
CA PRO A 307 10.93 30.27 13.68
C PRO A 307 10.22 31.60 13.64
N HIS A 308 10.32 32.35 14.72
CA HIS A 308 9.74 33.70 14.78
C HIS A 308 10.25 34.51 13.58
N ARG A 309 9.40 34.73 12.58
CA ARG A 309 9.67 35.71 11.54
C ARG A 309 9.77 37.07 12.25
N ARG A 310 11.01 37.54 12.52
CA ARG A 310 11.25 38.89 12.94
C ARG A 310 10.60 39.81 11.88
N PRO A 311 9.67 40.69 12.25
CA PRO A 311 9.16 41.64 11.29
C PRO A 311 10.35 42.42 10.68
N PRO A 312 10.31 42.75 9.39
CA PRO A 312 11.37 43.52 8.77
C PRO A 312 11.55 44.79 9.60
N ARG A 313 12.76 45.05 10.05
CA ARG A 313 13.10 46.32 10.74
C ARG A 313 12.70 47.44 9.80
N GLY A 314 11.67 48.17 10.19
CA GLY A 314 11.29 49.37 9.48
C GLY A 314 12.53 50.27 9.33
N HIS A 315 12.83 50.68 8.11
CA HIS A 315 13.78 51.76 7.87
C HIS A 315 13.22 52.98 8.56
N GLU A 316 13.76 53.32 9.74
CA GLU A 316 13.64 54.65 10.30
C GLU A 316 14.24 55.61 9.27
N ARG A 317 13.36 56.31 8.58
CA ARG A 317 13.77 57.47 7.80
C ARG A 317 14.25 58.52 8.79
N SER A 318 15.56 58.73 8.86
CA SER A 318 16.13 59.89 9.53
C SER A 318 15.74 61.13 8.73
N SER A 319 14.75 61.84 9.20
CA SER A 319 14.49 63.22 8.81
C SER A 319 15.57 64.13 9.46
N SER A 320 16.63 64.39 8.72
CA SER A 320 17.51 65.51 9.02
C SER A 320 16.91 66.73 8.36
N GLU A 321 16.09 67.46 9.12
CA GLU A 321 15.85 68.84 8.88
C GLU A 321 17.18 69.56 8.95
N ARG A 322 17.61 70.13 7.85
CA ARG A 322 18.59 71.29 7.87
C ARG A 322 17.81 72.57 7.71
N ASP A 323 17.70 73.17 8.83
CA ASP A 323 17.42 74.60 8.91
C ASP A 323 18.67 75.37 8.39
N ASP A 324 18.52 76.12 7.34
CA ASP A 324 19.46 77.14 6.92
C ASP A 324 18.73 78.46 6.80
N GLY A 325 18.81 79.23 7.89
CA GLY A 325 18.47 80.62 7.93
C GLY A 325 19.62 81.52 7.49
N ARG A 326 19.33 82.28 6.53
CA ARG A 326 19.78 83.68 6.35
C ARG A 326 21.26 84.04 6.42
N SER A 327 21.77 84.57 5.40
CA SER A 327 22.11 86.06 5.20
C SER A 327 22.50 86.27 3.76
#